data_164a5d237a35bbe52b72df3c23eb7acc
#
_entry.id   164a5d237a35bbe52b72df3c23eb7acc
#
_cell.length_a   1.000
_cell.length_b   1.000
_cell.length_c   1.000
_cell.angle_alpha   90.00
_cell.angle_beta   90.00
_cell.angle_gamma   90.00
#
_symmetry.space_group_name_H-M   'P 1'
#
loop_
_entity.id
_entity.type
_entity.pdbx_description
1 polymer ?
#
loop_
_entity_poly.entity_id
_entity_poly.type
_entity_poly.pdbx_seq_one_letter_code
_entity_poly.pdbx_strand_id
1 'polypeptide(L)'
;PARDFIYTCVWIATGLHRVKISVGARGFSEKQKISAHLFWQSLCGQFRSQEGQIEEFPESWDAMMRHAEEFENYPWAKSDSGKKLAEAITQQFNDAWLPRFLHWAGRQFVLTLQTPRTREVMQMDKPIPVMSVIIKKVVWLVFTMKERVLPHSKILTQERARKKSVLSPTHKEPNMAKISQCPFHPNVTKQFIARTASWWK
;
A
#
# COMPACT_ATOMS: atom_id res chain seq x y z
N PRO A 1 7.16 -17.04 0.99
CA PRO A 1 7.61 -17.41 -0.36
C PRO A 1 7.91 -16.17 -1.20
N ALA A 2 8.88 -16.24 -2.10
CA ALA A 2 9.27 -15.11 -2.98
C ALA A 2 8.05 -14.56 -3.77
N ARG A 3 7.16 -15.43 -4.19
CA ARG A 3 5.92 -15.09 -4.91
C ARG A 3 5.04 -14.09 -4.16
N ASP A 4 4.83 -14.27 -2.87
CA ASP A 4 3.96 -13.38 -2.06
C ASP A 4 4.59 -12.00 -1.91
N PHE A 5 5.92 -11.98 -1.80
CA PHE A 5 6.68 -10.74 -1.73
C PHE A 5 6.62 -9.95 -3.04
N ILE A 6 6.83 -10.64 -4.17
CA ILE A 6 6.71 -10.03 -5.52
C ILE A 6 5.30 -9.45 -5.70
N TYR A 7 4.26 -10.22 -5.34
CA TYR A 7 2.88 -9.73 -5.40
C TYR A 7 2.70 -8.46 -4.55
N THR A 8 3.25 -8.42 -3.33
CA THR A 8 3.15 -7.24 -2.47
C THR A 8 3.78 -6.00 -3.14
N CYS A 9 4.97 -6.14 -3.72
CA CYS A 9 5.63 -5.06 -4.46
C CYS A 9 4.80 -4.61 -5.66
N VAL A 10 4.30 -5.55 -6.44
CA VAL A 10 3.44 -5.30 -7.61
C VAL A 10 2.12 -4.62 -7.19
N TRP A 11 1.50 -5.08 -6.10
CA TRP A 11 0.27 -4.49 -5.58
C TRP A 11 0.46 -3.03 -5.17
N ILE A 12 1.55 -2.72 -4.47
CA ILE A 12 1.88 -1.32 -4.09
C ILE A 12 2.16 -0.48 -5.33
N ALA A 13 2.94 -1.00 -6.28
CA ALA A 13 3.32 -0.31 -7.51
C ALA A 13 2.11 0.06 -8.37
N THR A 14 1.16 -0.87 -8.52
CA THR A 14 0.00 -0.73 -9.40
C THR A 14 -1.23 -0.16 -8.69
N GLY A 15 -1.26 -0.19 -7.35
CA GLY A 15 -2.44 0.09 -6.53
C GLY A 15 -3.07 1.45 -6.82
N LEU A 16 -2.26 2.53 -6.87
CA LEU A 16 -2.79 3.86 -7.16
C LEU A 16 -3.37 3.95 -8.59
N HIS A 17 -2.73 3.32 -9.58
CA HIS A 17 -3.25 3.25 -10.95
C HIS A 17 -4.59 2.54 -10.98
N ARG A 18 -4.70 1.39 -10.34
CA ARG A 18 -5.92 0.58 -10.26
C ARG A 18 -7.06 1.32 -9.56
N VAL A 19 -6.77 2.01 -8.46
CA VAL A 19 -7.74 2.86 -7.76
C VAL A 19 -8.24 3.97 -8.69
N LYS A 20 -7.37 4.68 -9.40
CA LYS A 20 -7.75 5.73 -10.34
C LYS A 20 -8.70 5.19 -11.43
N ILE A 21 -8.35 4.06 -12.04
CA ILE A 21 -9.19 3.41 -13.05
C ILE A 21 -10.54 2.99 -12.45
N SER A 22 -10.56 2.39 -11.26
CA SER A 22 -11.78 1.90 -10.61
C SER A 22 -12.80 2.99 -10.29
N VAL A 23 -12.35 4.23 -10.13
CA VAL A 23 -13.23 5.39 -9.91
C VAL A 23 -13.52 6.17 -11.19
N GLY A 24 -13.02 5.72 -12.36
CA GLY A 24 -13.21 6.40 -13.66
C GLY A 24 -12.29 7.59 -13.87
N ALA A 25 -11.22 7.73 -13.09
CA ALA A 25 -10.19 8.74 -13.30
C ALA A 25 -9.13 8.25 -14.31
N ARG A 26 -8.34 9.20 -14.84
CA ARG A 26 -7.23 8.87 -15.73
C ARG A 26 -6.16 8.09 -14.96
N GLY A 27 -5.80 6.90 -15.46
CA GLY A 27 -4.69 6.09 -14.93
C GLY A 27 -3.32 6.75 -15.12
N PHE A 28 -2.27 6.00 -14.88
CA PHE A 28 -0.91 6.45 -15.13
C PHE A 28 -0.66 6.65 -16.62
N SER A 29 0.08 7.70 -16.97
CA SER A 29 0.63 7.88 -18.33
C SER A 29 1.70 6.81 -18.61
N GLU A 30 2.05 6.60 -19.88
CA GLU A 30 3.08 5.63 -20.26
C GLU A 30 4.42 5.91 -19.57
N LYS A 31 4.81 7.17 -19.45
CA LYS A 31 6.01 7.57 -18.71
C LYS A 31 5.95 7.16 -17.22
N GLN A 32 4.78 7.32 -16.59
CA GLN A 32 4.60 6.93 -15.20
C GLN A 32 4.62 5.42 -15.02
N LYS A 33 4.02 4.66 -15.95
CA LYS A 33 4.04 3.20 -15.94
C LYS A 33 5.47 2.67 -16.05
N ILE A 34 6.24 3.16 -17.04
CA ILE A 34 7.64 2.78 -17.23
C ILE A 34 8.47 3.14 -15.99
N SER A 35 8.33 4.35 -15.48
CA SER A 35 9.08 4.80 -14.30
C SER A 35 8.73 3.98 -13.05
N ALA A 36 7.46 3.68 -12.84
CA ALA A 36 7.03 2.83 -11.72
C ALA A 36 7.58 1.41 -11.85
N HIS A 37 7.52 0.82 -13.05
CA HIS A 37 8.06 -0.51 -13.31
C HIS A 37 9.58 -0.56 -12.99
N LEU A 38 10.37 0.33 -13.57
CA LEU A 38 11.83 0.37 -13.36
C LEU A 38 12.21 0.61 -11.89
N PHE A 39 11.48 1.49 -11.21
CA PHE A 39 11.69 1.75 -9.78
C PHE A 39 11.46 0.49 -8.95
N TRP A 40 10.32 -0.18 -9.14
CA TRP A 40 9.97 -1.35 -8.35
C TRP A 40 10.81 -2.57 -8.71
N GLN A 41 11.21 -2.74 -9.96
CA GLN A 41 12.16 -3.75 -10.40
C GLN A 41 13.52 -3.57 -9.67
N SER A 42 14.04 -2.34 -9.68
CA SER A 42 15.30 -2.03 -8.99
C SER A 42 15.20 -2.21 -7.47
N LEU A 43 14.05 -1.83 -6.87
CA LEU A 43 13.82 -1.99 -5.44
C LEU A 43 13.70 -3.47 -5.06
N CYS A 44 12.93 -4.26 -5.81
CA CYS A 44 12.78 -5.70 -5.58
C CYS A 44 14.13 -6.44 -5.63
N GLY A 45 15.00 -6.08 -6.56
CA GLY A 45 16.33 -6.67 -6.67
C GLY A 45 17.25 -6.41 -5.46
N GLN A 46 16.89 -5.47 -4.57
CA GLN A 46 17.62 -5.21 -3.33
C GLN A 46 17.17 -6.08 -2.17
N PHE A 47 16.02 -6.73 -2.27
CA PHE A 47 15.51 -7.60 -1.23
C PHE A 47 16.07 -9.02 -1.36
N ARG A 48 16.25 -9.65 -0.22
CA ARG A 48 16.70 -11.04 -0.12
C ARG A 48 15.64 -11.85 0.62
N SER A 49 15.25 -12.98 0.06
CA SER A 49 14.48 -14.00 0.74
C SER A 49 15.41 -14.97 1.47
N GLN A 50 14.84 -15.90 2.22
CA GLN A 50 15.60 -17.01 2.80
C GLN A 50 16.24 -17.91 1.73
N GLU A 51 15.70 -17.90 0.53
CA GLU A 51 16.11 -18.71 -0.64
C GLU A 51 17.12 -17.98 -1.53
N GLY A 52 17.45 -16.72 -1.22
CA GLY A 52 18.38 -15.89 -1.99
C GLY A 52 17.77 -14.57 -2.47
N GLN A 53 18.37 -13.98 -3.50
CA GLN A 53 17.92 -12.74 -4.11
C GLN A 53 16.62 -12.98 -4.91
N ILE A 54 15.72 -12.00 -4.91
CA ILE A 54 14.47 -12.08 -5.66
C ILE A 54 14.75 -11.63 -7.09
N GLU A 55 14.89 -12.59 -8.01
CA GLU A 55 15.27 -12.32 -9.40
C GLU A 55 14.07 -12.25 -10.37
N GLU A 56 12.91 -12.77 -9.99
CA GLU A 56 11.75 -12.96 -10.87
C GLU A 56 10.73 -11.81 -10.80
N PHE A 57 11.17 -10.57 -10.90
CA PHE A 57 10.21 -9.47 -10.98
C PHE A 57 9.63 -9.37 -12.42
N PRO A 58 8.30 -9.08 -12.58
CA PRO A 58 7.68 -9.01 -13.90
C PRO A 58 8.40 -8.04 -14.85
N GLU A 59 8.57 -8.45 -16.12
CA GLU A 59 9.40 -7.75 -17.11
C GLU A 59 8.83 -6.41 -17.60
N SER A 60 7.55 -6.17 -17.42
CA SER A 60 6.88 -4.96 -17.90
C SER A 60 5.72 -4.56 -16.98
N TRP A 61 5.22 -3.33 -17.16
CA TRP A 61 4.02 -2.86 -16.49
C TRP A 61 2.81 -3.79 -16.70
N ASP A 62 2.61 -4.24 -17.94
CA ASP A 62 1.48 -5.12 -18.28
C ASP A 62 1.68 -6.52 -17.67
N ALA A 63 2.90 -6.99 -17.58
CA ALA A 63 3.22 -8.22 -16.86
C ALA A 63 2.96 -8.09 -15.36
N MET A 64 3.25 -6.93 -14.75
CA MET A 64 2.88 -6.65 -13.36
C MET A 64 1.36 -6.69 -13.15
N MET A 65 0.60 -6.09 -14.06
CA MET A 65 -0.87 -6.09 -13.98
C MET A 65 -1.43 -7.50 -14.08
N ARG A 66 -0.94 -8.31 -15.03
CA ARG A 66 -1.33 -9.72 -15.16
C ARG A 66 -0.96 -10.52 -13.92
N HIS A 67 0.25 -10.36 -13.41
CA HIS A 67 0.70 -11.05 -12.18
C HIS A 67 -0.22 -10.73 -10.99
N ALA A 68 -0.63 -9.47 -10.84
CA ALA A 68 -1.57 -9.08 -9.79
C ALA A 68 -2.93 -9.76 -9.97
N GLU A 69 -3.46 -9.79 -11.19
CA GLU A 69 -4.74 -10.42 -11.50
C GLU A 69 -4.70 -11.94 -11.28
N GLU A 70 -3.66 -12.60 -11.73
CA GLU A 70 -3.46 -14.05 -11.54
C GLU A 70 -3.36 -14.40 -10.06
N PHE A 71 -2.59 -13.64 -9.30
CA PHE A 71 -2.45 -13.85 -7.86
C PHE A 71 -3.78 -13.62 -7.11
N GLU A 72 -4.51 -12.56 -7.45
CA GLU A 72 -5.79 -12.26 -6.81
C GLU A 72 -6.88 -13.26 -7.18
N ASN A 73 -6.88 -13.77 -8.41
CA ASN A 73 -7.85 -14.77 -8.89
C ASN A 73 -7.52 -16.21 -8.44
N TYR A 74 -6.35 -16.43 -7.86
CA TYR A 74 -6.02 -17.72 -7.29
C TYR A 74 -7.08 -18.14 -6.25
N PRO A 75 -7.43 -19.43 -6.12
CA PRO A 75 -8.45 -19.89 -5.18
C PRO A 75 -7.97 -19.90 -3.73
N TRP A 76 -7.67 -18.72 -3.21
CA TRP A 76 -7.26 -18.55 -1.83
C TRP A 76 -8.35 -19.01 -0.86
N ALA A 77 -7.96 -19.76 0.14
CA ALA A 77 -8.86 -20.12 1.23
C ALA A 77 -9.20 -18.87 2.07
N LYS A 78 -10.46 -18.78 2.49
CA LYS A 78 -10.90 -17.77 3.47
C LYS A 78 -10.20 -18.04 4.79
N SER A 79 -9.69 -17.00 5.44
CA SER A 79 -9.00 -17.15 6.71
C SER A 79 -9.47 -16.11 7.74
N ASP A 80 -9.68 -16.57 8.97
CA ASP A 80 -10.04 -15.67 10.06
C ASP A 80 -8.93 -14.67 10.39
N SER A 81 -7.68 -15.07 10.19
CA SER A 81 -6.52 -14.16 10.32
C SER A 81 -6.56 -13.05 9.26
N GLY A 82 -6.95 -13.37 8.02
CA GLY A 82 -7.15 -12.38 6.96
C GLY A 82 -8.25 -11.38 7.32
N LYS A 83 -9.37 -11.86 7.86
CA LYS A 83 -10.46 -11.01 8.35
C LYS A 83 -9.99 -10.06 9.44
N LYS A 84 -9.33 -10.58 10.49
CA LYS A 84 -8.79 -9.77 11.59
C LYS A 84 -7.79 -8.72 11.10
N LEU A 85 -6.93 -9.09 10.14
CA LEU A 85 -5.98 -8.16 9.53
C LEU A 85 -6.69 -7.03 8.77
N ALA A 86 -7.70 -7.35 7.97
CA ALA A 86 -8.48 -6.37 7.22
C ALA A 86 -9.24 -5.40 8.15
N GLU A 87 -9.78 -5.91 9.25
CA GLU A 87 -10.43 -5.10 10.29
C GLU A 87 -9.43 -4.18 10.98
N ALA A 88 -8.25 -4.70 11.36
CA ALA A 88 -7.21 -3.91 12.01
C ALA A 88 -6.67 -2.79 11.10
N ILE A 89 -6.43 -3.06 9.82
CA ILE A 89 -6.01 -2.06 8.84
C ILE A 89 -7.09 -0.98 8.66
N THR A 90 -8.36 -1.40 8.57
CA THR A 90 -9.49 -0.47 8.45
C THR A 90 -9.60 0.42 9.68
N GLN A 91 -9.44 -0.15 10.87
CA GLN A 91 -9.45 0.61 12.12
C GLN A 91 -8.27 1.58 12.20
N GLN A 92 -7.06 1.13 11.87
CA GLN A 92 -5.86 1.99 11.85
C GLN A 92 -6.03 3.16 10.87
N PHE A 93 -6.60 2.92 9.69
CA PHE A 93 -6.92 3.98 8.73
C PHE A 93 -7.88 5.00 9.34
N ASN A 94 -8.96 4.53 9.97
CA ASN A 94 -9.95 5.39 10.60
C ASN A 94 -9.34 6.24 11.72
N ASP A 95 -8.59 5.62 12.62
CA ASP A 95 -7.96 6.30 13.77
C ASP A 95 -6.91 7.34 13.33
N ALA A 96 -6.20 7.07 12.21
CA ALA A 96 -5.17 7.97 11.69
C ALA A 96 -5.73 9.18 10.94
N TRP A 97 -6.89 9.04 10.26
CA TRP A 97 -7.34 10.04 9.29
C TRP A 97 -8.71 10.64 9.58
N LEU A 98 -9.52 10.01 10.44
CA LEU A 98 -10.90 10.41 10.63
C LEU A 98 -11.26 10.57 12.12
N PRO A 99 -12.07 11.57 12.47
CA PRO A 99 -12.67 11.63 13.80
C PRO A 99 -13.65 10.47 14.00
N ARG A 100 -13.84 10.03 15.25
CA ARG A 100 -14.61 8.82 15.59
C ARG A 100 -16.01 8.76 14.97
N PHE A 101 -16.71 9.89 14.88
CA PHE A 101 -18.05 9.93 14.29
C PHE A 101 -18.08 9.68 12.79
N LEU A 102 -16.93 9.72 12.09
CA LEU A 102 -16.78 9.41 10.66
C LEU A 102 -16.20 8.02 10.40
N HIS A 103 -15.91 7.20 11.41
CA HIS A 103 -15.31 5.88 11.23
C HIS A 103 -16.17 4.96 10.36
N TRP A 104 -17.51 5.08 10.44
CA TRP A 104 -18.40 4.35 9.56
C TRP A 104 -18.22 4.71 8.08
N ALA A 105 -18.01 6.01 7.79
CA ALA A 105 -17.75 6.47 6.41
C ALA A 105 -16.37 6.03 5.92
N GLY A 106 -15.36 6.04 6.79
CA GLY A 106 -14.03 5.51 6.48
C GLY A 106 -14.05 4.01 6.21
N ARG A 107 -14.86 3.23 6.96
CA ARG A 107 -15.09 1.82 6.64
C ARG A 107 -15.69 1.67 5.24
N GLN A 108 -16.71 2.45 4.88
CA GLN A 108 -17.31 2.42 3.54
C GLN A 108 -16.30 2.82 2.45
N PHE A 109 -15.42 3.76 2.74
CA PHE A 109 -14.33 4.17 1.85
C PHE A 109 -13.38 3.00 1.57
N VAL A 110 -12.88 2.33 2.59
CA VAL A 110 -12.00 1.17 2.44
C VAL A 110 -12.70 0.06 1.65
N LEU A 111 -13.93 -0.30 2.03
CA LEU A 111 -14.72 -1.33 1.35
C LEU A 111 -14.98 -1.01 -0.12
N THR A 112 -15.18 0.27 -0.46
CA THR A 112 -15.46 0.71 -1.84
C THR A 112 -14.23 0.58 -2.74
N LEU A 113 -13.03 0.86 -2.21
CA LEU A 113 -11.79 0.86 -2.99
C LEU A 113 -11.15 -0.52 -3.11
N GLN A 114 -11.57 -1.49 -2.27
CA GLN A 114 -11.11 -2.87 -2.37
C GLN A 114 -11.78 -3.60 -3.54
N THR A 115 -11.02 -4.52 -4.17
CA THR A 115 -11.58 -5.38 -5.22
C THR A 115 -12.62 -6.33 -4.64
N PRO A 116 -13.61 -6.77 -5.44
CA PRO A 116 -14.59 -7.76 -4.98
C PRO A 116 -13.92 -9.04 -4.46
N ARG A 117 -12.87 -9.49 -5.13
CA ARG A 117 -12.14 -10.70 -4.76
C ARG A 117 -11.39 -10.54 -3.44
N THR A 118 -10.71 -9.42 -3.21
CA THR A 118 -10.06 -9.13 -1.93
C THR A 118 -11.07 -9.14 -0.78
N ARG A 119 -12.24 -8.52 -0.97
CA ARG A 119 -13.29 -8.53 0.05
C ARG A 119 -13.79 -9.95 0.36
N GLU A 120 -13.94 -10.79 -0.66
CA GLU A 120 -14.36 -12.17 -0.48
C GLU A 120 -13.35 -12.98 0.32
N VAL A 121 -12.07 -12.94 -0.06
CA VAL A 121 -10.98 -13.68 0.62
C VAL A 121 -10.79 -13.21 2.05
N MET A 122 -10.82 -11.89 2.29
CA MET A 122 -10.68 -11.27 3.61
C MET A 122 -11.99 -11.26 4.41
N GLN A 123 -13.06 -11.87 3.90
CA GLN A 123 -14.36 -11.94 4.55
C GLN A 123 -14.91 -10.57 4.99
N MET A 124 -14.64 -9.54 4.18
CA MET A 124 -15.12 -8.17 4.41
C MET A 124 -16.55 -7.99 3.91
N ASP A 125 -17.31 -7.09 4.54
CA ASP A 125 -18.65 -6.73 4.12
C ASP A 125 -18.68 -6.12 2.71
N LYS A 126 -19.85 -6.15 2.10
CA LYS A 126 -20.11 -5.40 0.87
C LYS A 126 -20.33 -3.93 1.21
N PRO A 127 -19.79 -2.99 0.42
CA PRO A 127 -20.05 -1.57 0.61
C PRO A 127 -21.53 -1.26 0.30
N ILE A 128 -22.08 -0.27 0.98
CA ILE A 128 -23.43 0.24 0.70
C ILE A 128 -23.41 0.85 -0.72
N PRO A 129 -24.29 0.41 -1.65
CA PRO A 129 -24.20 0.82 -3.06
C PRO A 129 -24.22 2.34 -3.26
N VAL A 130 -25.13 3.04 -2.60
CA VAL A 130 -25.24 4.52 -2.69
C VAL A 130 -23.95 5.19 -2.21
N MET A 131 -23.41 4.75 -1.07
CA MET A 131 -22.16 5.28 -0.53
C MET A 131 -20.97 5.00 -1.46
N SER A 132 -20.95 3.83 -2.07
CA SER A 132 -19.92 3.47 -3.05
C SER A 132 -19.90 4.42 -4.25
N VAL A 133 -21.08 4.79 -4.77
CA VAL A 133 -21.17 5.78 -5.86
C VAL A 133 -20.67 7.15 -5.40
N ILE A 134 -21.10 7.62 -4.25
CA ILE A 134 -20.68 8.91 -3.69
C ILE A 134 -19.15 8.92 -3.48
N ILE A 135 -18.60 7.90 -2.84
CA ILE A 135 -17.17 7.80 -2.57
C ILE A 135 -16.36 7.80 -3.88
N LYS A 136 -16.78 7.01 -4.87
CA LYS A 136 -16.11 6.99 -6.19
C LYS A 136 -16.14 8.36 -6.86
N LYS A 137 -17.24 9.08 -6.81
CA LYS A 137 -17.35 10.44 -7.36
C LYS A 137 -16.47 11.43 -6.63
N VAL A 138 -16.42 11.39 -5.30
CA VAL A 138 -15.54 12.25 -4.49
C VAL A 138 -14.07 11.96 -4.81
N VAL A 139 -13.67 10.71 -4.83
CA VAL A 139 -12.30 10.31 -5.15
C VAL A 139 -11.92 10.70 -6.58
N TRP A 140 -12.81 10.48 -7.54
CA TRP A 140 -12.64 10.95 -8.92
C TRP A 140 -12.43 12.46 -8.99
N LEU A 141 -13.26 13.24 -8.29
CA LEU A 141 -13.17 14.70 -8.24
C LEU A 141 -11.81 15.13 -7.68
N VAL A 142 -11.37 14.53 -6.57
CA VAL A 142 -10.08 14.84 -5.93
C VAL A 142 -8.92 14.57 -6.90
N PHE A 143 -8.90 13.43 -7.60
CA PHE A 143 -7.86 13.15 -8.59
C PHE A 143 -7.90 14.13 -9.76
N THR A 144 -9.08 14.43 -10.29
CA THR A 144 -9.25 15.35 -11.43
C THR A 144 -8.82 16.76 -11.06
N MET A 145 -9.23 17.25 -9.90
CA MET A 145 -8.80 18.56 -9.41
C MET A 145 -7.29 18.63 -9.19
N LYS A 146 -6.71 17.59 -8.58
CA LYS A 146 -5.26 17.53 -8.37
C LYS A 146 -4.48 17.57 -9.69
N GLU A 147 -4.97 16.90 -10.71
CA GLU A 147 -4.30 16.87 -12.03
C GLU A 147 -4.48 18.18 -12.84
N ARG A 148 -5.62 18.86 -12.68
CA ARG A 148 -5.94 20.06 -13.47
C ARG A 148 -5.54 21.37 -12.80
N VAL A 149 -5.66 21.44 -11.48
CA VAL A 149 -5.53 22.70 -10.73
C VAL A 149 -4.15 22.82 -10.06
N LEU A 150 -3.58 21.72 -9.59
CA LEU A 150 -2.27 21.78 -8.95
C LEU A 150 -1.16 21.77 -9.98
N PRO A 151 -0.31 22.81 -10.01
CA PRO A 151 0.83 22.84 -10.92
C PRO A 151 1.74 21.64 -10.63
N HIS A 152 2.15 20.96 -11.69
CA HIS A 152 3.12 19.87 -11.57
C HIS A 152 4.40 20.46 -10.97
N SER A 153 4.77 19.98 -9.80
CA SER A 153 6.03 20.38 -9.17
C SER A 153 7.19 19.96 -10.07
N LYS A 154 7.89 20.94 -10.62
CA LYS A 154 9.11 20.74 -11.42
C LYS A 154 10.29 20.22 -10.56
N ILE A 155 10.16 20.32 -9.25
CA ILE A 155 11.20 19.91 -8.30
C ILE A 155 10.95 18.47 -7.90
N LEU A 156 11.87 17.59 -8.21
CA LEU A 156 11.87 16.19 -7.76
C LEU A 156 11.77 16.13 -6.23
N THR A 157 11.03 15.17 -5.72
CA THR A 157 10.85 14.97 -4.27
C THR A 157 12.21 14.81 -3.56
N GLN A 158 13.19 14.19 -4.23
CA GLN A 158 14.55 14.06 -3.74
C GLN A 158 15.26 15.40 -3.58
N GLU A 159 15.11 16.33 -4.53
CA GLU A 159 15.67 17.68 -4.42
C GLU A 159 15.02 18.48 -3.29
N ARG A 160 13.71 18.30 -3.09
CA ARG A 160 13.02 18.90 -1.94
C ARG A 160 13.52 18.34 -0.63
N ALA A 161 13.69 17.03 -0.53
CA ALA A 161 14.23 16.36 0.66
C ALA A 161 15.68 16.83 0.92
N ARG A 162 16.50 16.90 -0.13
CA ARG A 162 17.89 17.40 -0.04
C ARG A 162 17.95 18.87 0.37
N LYS A 163 17.12 19.75 -0.21
CA LYS A 163 17.04 21.14 0.21
C LYS A 163 16.58 21.27 1.66
N LYS A 164 15.64 20.47 2.11
CA LYS A 164 15.14 20.47 3.47
C LYS A 164 16.19 19.96 4.48
N SER A 165 17.01 18.97 4.10
CA SER A 165 18.11 18.47 4.92
C SER A 165 19.29 19.45 5.02
N VAL A 166 19.57 20.21 3.95
CA VAL A 166 20.62 21.25 3.93
C VAL A 166 20.19 22.50 4.72
N LEU A 167 18.89 22.84 4.71
CA LEU A 167 18.34 23.99 5.46
C LEU A 167 18.08 23.67 6.93
N SER A 168 18.20 22.43 7.36
CA SER A 168 18.07 22.04 8.78
C SER A 168 19.46 21.71 9.31
N PRO A 169 20.16 22.66 9.99
CA PRO A 169 21.52 22.44 10.50
C PRO A 169 21.59 21.46 11.67
N THR A 170 20.51 20.85 12.04
CA THR A 170 20.43 19.83 13.08
C THR A 170 20.30 18.44 12.47
N HIS A 171 21.31 18.01 11.76
CA HIS A 171 21.54 16.57 11.61
C HIS A 171 22.04 16.06 12.97
N LYS A 172 21.14 15.98 13.96
CA LYS A 172 21.38 15.07 15.08
C LYS A 172 21.50 13.70 14.48
N GLU A 173 22.65 13.09 14.59
CA GLU A 173 22.82 11.67 14.29
C GLU A 173 21.60 10.91 14.84
N PRO A 174 21.02 10.00 14.04
CA PRO A 174 19.86 9.26 14.49
C PRO A 174 20.23 8.60 15.82
N ASN A 175 19.55 9.00 16.89
CA ASN A 175 19.83 8.48 18.22
C ASN A 175 19.61 6.97 18.17
N MET A 176 20.72 6.19 18.22
CA MET A 176 20.71 4.74 18.14
C MET A 176 19.77 4.10 19.16
N ALA A 177 19.52 4.77 20.29
CA ALA A 177 18.51 4.37 21.26
C ALA A 177 17.07 4.45 20.73
N LYS A 178 16.77 5.39 19.82
CA LYS A 178 15.45 5.48 19.14
C LYS A 178 15.32 4.46 18.01
N ILE A 179 16.41 4.12 17.35
CA ILE A 179 16.42 3.07 16.31
C ILE A 179 16.17 1.70 16.95
N SER A 180 16.68 1.44 18.16
CA SER A 180 16.42 0.20 18.89
C SER A 180 14.94 0.02 19.29
N GLN A 181 14.16 1.10 19.31
CA GLN A 181 12.71 1.08 19.55
C GLN A 181 11.89 0.90 18.24
N CYS A 182 12.53 0.88 17.08
CA CYS A 182 11.84 0.61 15.82
C CYS A 182 11.23 -0.80 15.85
N PRO A 183 9.93 -0.98 15.54
CA PRO A 183 9.28 -2.30 15.56
C PRO A 183 9.94 -3.32 14.63
N PHE A 184 10.73 -2.86 13.67
CA PHE A 184 11.51 -3.71 12.74
C PHE A 184 12.95 -3.96 13.21
N HIS A 185 13.36 -3.41 14.36
CA HIS A 185 14.69 -3.70 14.90
C HIS A 185 14.75 -5.15 15.40
N PRO A 186 15.81 -5.94 15.12
CA PRO A 186 15.87 -7.37 15.45
C PRO A 186 15.59 -7.70 16.93
N ASN A 187 15.99 -6.82 17.84
CA ASN A 187 15.75 -7.02 19.28
C ASN A 187 14.28 -6.78 19.67
N VAL A 188 13.59 -5.83 19.02
CA VAL A 188 12.17 -5.55 19.25
C VAL A 188 11.33 -6.66 18.62
N THR A 189 11.71 -7.13 17.44
CA THR A 189 11.04 -8.24 16.76
C THR A 189 11.13 -9.53 17.60
N LYS A 190 12.29 -9.82 18.23
CA LYS A 190 12.43 -10.96 19.14
C LYS A 190 11.51 -10.85 20.37
N GLN A 191 11.40 -9.66 20.97
CA GLN A 191 10.50 -9.43 22.10
C GLN A 191 9.03 -9.52 21.69
N PHE A 192 8.69 -9.06 20.49
CA PHE A 192 7.33 -9.14 19.94
C PHE A 192 6.95 -10.60 19.67
N ILE A 193 7.83 -11.37 19.03
CA ILE A 193 7.63 -12.81 18.79
C ILE A 193 7.51 -13.59 20.12
N ALA A 194 8.33 -13.28 21.10
CA ALA A 194 8.24 -13.92 22.43
C ALA A 194 6.91 -13.60 23.15
N ARG A 195 6.40 -12.38 23.02
CA ARG A 195 5.09 -11.99 23.56
C ARG A 195 3.93 -12.64 22.83
N THR A 196 3.98 -12.70 21.50
CA THR A 196 2.90 -13.33 20.71
C THR A 196 2.90 -14.84 20.85
N ALA A 197 4.04 -15.50 21.05
CA ALA A 197 4.13 -16.94 21.34
C ALA A 197 3.41 -17.36 22.64
N SER A 198 3.23 -16.44 23.60
CA SER A 198 2.44 -16.69 24.82
C SER A 198 0.92 -16.65 24.59
N TRP A 199 0.44 -16.15 23.44
CA TRP A 199 -0.99 -16.08 23.08
C TRP A 199 -1.48 -17.33 22.33
N TRP A 200 -0.55 -18.25 21.99
CA TRP A 200 -0.84 -19.49 21.26
C TRP A 200 -0.72 -20.74 22.14
N LYS A 201 -0.53 -20.57 23.44
CA LYS A 201 -0.65 -21.61 24.47
C LYS A 201 -1.94 -21.42 25.26
#